data_a48d2852f86d6b5959740523d5726e53
#
_entry.id   a48d2852f86d6b5959740523d5726e53
#
_cell.length_a   1.000
_cell.length_b   1.000
_cell.length_c   1.000
_cell.angle_alpha   90.00
_cell.angle_beta   90.00
_cell.angle_gamma   90.00
#
_symmetry.space_group_name_H-M   'P 1'
#
loop_
_entity.id
_entity.type
_entity.pdbx_description
1 polymer ?
#
loop_
_entity_poly.entity_id
_entity_poly.type
_entity_poly.pdbx_seq_one_letter_code
_entity_poly.pdbx_strand_id
1 'polypeptide(L)'
;MCIRDRSVSLPFSSHIAAYLINKKVKKQWIMDIGDPFSLKVDAPENNRFLYSGLNKRYEKRFYSQADKILFTHQDALSNHKKFFDIPSSKLIVASPISNFDNDLLNKTLSYNYSTRPIKISYFGIFTKGVRSPNSFLDLVKKNNEFEFSWYVNEDSEKIIKSCDISSNKHNFYSHVSREDAQQLMVNSAHCLLSIGNKNPNQIPSKVIEYLATGKPIIHFTEIDDDPVINLSNKFHNLVILNKSDDEKKLSLLIEEMFNKIEKFDTDSFINKYTAESIIDNLDIL
;
A
#
# COMPACT_ATOMS: atom_id res chain seq x y z
N MET A 1 -1.67 22.20 -27.79
CA MET A 1 -1.29 21.94 -26.38
C MET A 1 -2.56 21.58 -25.63
N CYS A 2 -2.79 20.30 -25.34
CA CYS A 2 -3.96 19.90 -24.55
C CYS A 2 -3.66 20.20 -23.08
N ILE A 3 -4.33 21.18 -22.50
CA ILE A 3 -4.25 21.46 -21.08
C ILE A 3 -5.26 20.54 -20.39
N ARG A 4 -4.78 19.63 -19.56
CA ARG A 4 -5.59 18.73 -18.75
C ARG A 4 -5.48 19.16 -17.29
N ASP A 5 -6.60 19.12 -16.58
CA ASP A 5 -6.61 19.38 -15.14
C ASP A 5 -6.72 18.03 -14.41
N ARG A 6 -5.81 17.78 -13.45
CA ARG A 6 -5.84 16.61 -12.59
C ARG A 6 -6.12 17.04 -11.16
N SER A 7 -7.09 16.40 -10.53
CA SER A 7 -7.32 16.51 -9.09
C SER A 7 -7.04 15.18 -8.41
N VAL A 8 -6.44 15.24 -7.23
CA VAL A 8 -6.00 14.04 -6.48
C VAL A 8 -6.63 14.07 -5.09
N SER A 9 -7.20 12.95 -4.64
CA SER A 9 -7.50 12.74 -3.22
C SER A 9 -6.19 12.32 -2.49
N LEU A 10 -5.89 12.70 -1.28
CA LEU A 10 -6.50 13.62 -0.33
C LEU A 10 -5.90 15.03 -0.46
N PRO A 11 -6.57 16.09 -0.09
CA PRO A 11 -7.94 16.14 0.47
C PRO A 11 -9.02 16.08 -0.62
N PHE A 12 -10.21 15.62 -0.29
CA PHE A 12 -11.33 15.53 -1.23
C PHE A 12 -11.76 16.92 -1.78
N SER A 13 -11.46 17.99 -1.05
CA SER A 13 -11.67 19.38 -1.49
C SER A 13 -10.95 19.72 -2.79
N SER A 14 -9.88 19.01 -3.17
CA SER A 14 -9.21 19.17 -4.48
C SER A 14 -10.15 18.87 -5.64
N HIS A 15 -11.02 17.85 -5.50
CA HIS A 15 -12.03 17.48 -6.48
C HIS A 15 -13.15 18.53 -6.54
N ILE A 16 -13.53 19.12 -5.40
CA ILE A 16 -14.50 20.23 -5.35
C ILE A 16 -13.96 21.43 -6.11
N ALA A 17 -12.71 21.82 -5.88
CA ALA A 17 -12.07 22.92 -6.56
C ALA A 17 -11.99 22.68 -8.08
N ALA A 18 -11.50 21.50 -8.50
CA ALA A 18 -11.44 21.12 -9.91
C ALA A 18 -12.81 21.15 -10.59
N TYR A 19 -13.84 20.62 -9.94
CA TYR A 19 -15.22 20.67 -10.43
C TYR A 19 -15.71 22.12 -10.66
N LEU A 20 -15.46 23.02 -9.70
CA LEU A 20 -15.87 24.42 -9.79
C LEU A 20 -15.12 25.16 -10.91
N ILE A 21 -13.83 24.89 -11.07
CA ILE A 21 -12.99 25.46 -12.14
C ILE A 21 -13.48 24.94 -13.48
N ASN A 22 -13.68 23.63 -13.61
CA ASN A 22 -14.06 23.00 -14.89
C ASN A 22 -15.42 23.47 -15.40
N LYS A 23 -16.34 23.87 -14.52
CA LYS A 23 -17.58 24.51 -14.91
C LYS A 23 -17.39 25.82 -15.71
N LYS A 24 -16.30 26.54 -15.41
CA LYS A 24 -15.99 27.83 -16.06
C LYS A 24 -15.10 27.64 -17.29
N VAL A 25 -14.11 26.78 -17.19
CA VAL A 25 -13.00 26.66 -18.16
C VAL A 25 -13.20 25.54 -19.17
N LYS A 26 -14.03 24.54 -18.85
CA LYS A 26 -14.36 23.37 -19.71
C LYS A 26 -13.11 22.66 -20.27
N LYS A 27 -12.19 22.32 -19.39
CA LYS A 27 -11.00 21.52 -19.68
C LYS A 27 -11.25 20.04 -19.48
N GLN A 28 -10.45 19.20 -20.10
CA GLN A 28 -10.46 17.77 -19.78
C GLN A 28 -10.04 17.57 -18.31
N TRP A 29 -10.90 16.95 -17.53
CA TRP A 29 -10.68 16.74 -16.10
C TRP A 29 -10.44 15.26 -15.79
N ILE A 30 -9.27 14.99 -15.21
CA ILE A 30 -8.88 13.66 -14.70
C ILE A 30 -9.01 13.69 -13.17
N MET A 31 -9.82 12.79 -12.64
CA MET A 31 -10.03 12.61 -11.20
C MET A 31 -9.22 11.41 -10.72
N ASP A 32 -8.29 11.61 -9.80
CA ASP A 32 -7.41 10.57 -9.28
C ASP A 32 -7.80 10.19 -7.85
N ILE A 33 -8.23 8.94 -7.69
CA ILE A 33 -8.74 8.39 -6.43
C ILE A 33 -7.68 7.46 -5.81
N GLY A 34 -6.68 8.08 -5.19
CA GLY A 34 -5.70 7.34 -4.37
C GLY A 34 -6.32 6.80 -3.09
N ASP A 35 -7.18 7.60 -2.47
CA ASP A 35 -7.93 7.27 -1.25
C ASP A 35 -9.44 7.39 -1.49
N PRO A 36 -10.24 6.40 -1.07
CA PRO A 36 -11.69 6.46 -1.18
C PRO A 36 -12.26 7.55 -0.25
N PHE A 37 -13.39 8.13 -0.62
CA PHE A 37 -14.08 9.12 0.22
C PHE A 37 -15.36 8.53 0.84
N SER A 38 -16.44 8.35 0.06
CA SER A 38 -17.67 7.76 0.61
C SER A 38 -17.56 6.28 0.95
N LEU A 39 -16.64 5.56 0.28
CA LEU A 39 -16.36 4.13 0.55
C LEU A 39 -15.28 3.93 1.61
N LYS A 40 -14.75 4.98 2.22
CA LYS A 40 -13.81 4.90 3.33
C LYS A 40 -14.57 4.56 4.62
N VAL A 41 -14.40 3.35 5.12
CA VAL A 41 -15.16 2.83 6.27
C VAL A 41 -14.39 2.90 7.58
N ASP A 42 -13.08 2.90 7.52
CA ASP A 42 -12.14 2.81 8.63
C ASP A 42 -11.87 4.16 9.34
N ALA A 43 -11.73 5.24 8.57
CA ALA A 43 -11.48 6.59 9.09
C ALA A 43 -12.20 7.62 8.20
N PRO A 44 -13.51 7.84 8.40
CA PRO A 44 -14.27 8.77 7.57
C PRO A 44 -13.78 10.22 7.73
N GLU A 45 -13.73 10.96 6.62
CA GLU A 45 -13.23 12.35 6.57
C GLU A 45 -14.10 13.34 7.34
N ASN A 46 -15.38 13.00 7.55
CA ASN A 46 -16.32 13.82 8.28
C ASN A 46 -17.33 12.94 9.03
N ASN A 47 -18.27 13.56 9.75
CA ASN A 47 -19.30 12.82 10.46
C ASN A 47 -20.15 12.01 9.48
N ARG A 48 -19.87 10.72 9.39
CA ARG A 48 -20.52 9.80 8.46
C ARG A 48 -22.02 9.69 8.68
N PHE A 49 -22.45 9.74 9.94
CA PHE A 49 -23.86 9.65 10.28
C PHE A 49 -24.67 10.84 9.68
N LEU A 50 -24.11 12.04 9.72
CA LEU A 50 -24.77 13.23 9.21
C LEU A 50 -24.58 13.43 7.71
N TYR A 51 -23.40 13.10 7.18
CA TYR A 51 -22.99 13.53 5.82
C TYR A 51 -22.90 12.41 4.80
N SER A 52 -23.11 11.13 5.14
CA SER A 52 -22.93 10.03 4.20
C SER A 52 -23.74 10.16 2.90
N GLY A 53 -25.02 10.56 3.00
CA GLY A 53 -25.85 10.76 1.83
C GLY A 53 -25.39 11.94 0.96
N LEU A 54 -24.94 13.01 1.60
CA LEU A 54 -24.43 14.22 0.92
C LEU A 54 -23.09 13.92 0.24
N ASN A 55 -22.16 13.26 0.94
CA ASN A 55 -20.87 12.82 0.41
C ASN A 55 -21.06 11.96 -0.85
N LYS A 56 -21.92 10.93 -0.76
CA LYS A 56 -22.25 10.06 -1.89
C LYS A 56 -22.81 10.82 -3.08
N ARG A 57 -23.73 11.78 -2.82
CA ARG A 57 -24.34 12.59 -3.88
C ARG A 57 -23.32 13.47 -4.60
N TYR A 58 -22.42 14.12 -3.84
CA TYR A 58 -21.38 14.97 -4.44
C TYR A 58 -20.35 14.14 -5.18
N GLU A 59 -19.89 13.04 -4.61
CA GLU A 59 -18.93 12.15 -5.26
C GLU A 59 -19.49 11.58 -6.57
N LYS A 60 -20.76 11.10 -6.58
CA LYS A 60 -21.44 10.66 -7.80
C LYS A 60 -21.50 11.78 -8.85
N ARG A 61 -21.78 13.01 -8.42
CA ARG A 61 -21.80 14.16 -9.33
C ARG A 61 -20.44 14.44 -9.93
N PHE A 62 -19.36 14.34 -9.17
CA PHE A 62 -18.01 14.56 -9.68
C PHE A 62 -17.60 13.48 -10.66
N TYR A 63 -17.89 12.22 -10.37
CA TYR A 63 -17.65 11.11 -11.30
C TYR A 63 -18.42 11.27 -12.62
N SER A 64 -19.64 11.82 -12.58
CA SER A 64 -20.39 12.08 -13.81
C SER A 64 -19.76 13.16 -14.68
N GLN A 65 -19.08 14.13 -14.09
CA GLN A 65 -18.48 15.29 -14.78
C GLN A 65 -17.02 15.10 -15.16
N ALA A 66 -16.28 14.24 -14.46
CA ALA A 66 -14.91 13.90 -14.82
C ALA A 66 -14.88 13.15 -16.16
N ASP A 67 -13.87 13.41 -16.98
CA ASP A 67 -13.67 12.71 -18.26
C ASP A 67 -13.02 11.36 -18.04
N LYS A 68 -12.05 11.27 -17.12
CA LYS A 68 -11.39 10.03 -16.70
C LYS A 68 -11.27 9.99 -15.18
N ILE A 69 -11.30 8.77 -14.62
CA ILE A 69 -11.20 8.50 -13.19
C ILE A 69 -10.17 7.41 -12.99
N LEU A 70 -9.11 7.72 -12.27
CA LEU A 70 -8.00 6.81 -11.97
C LEU A 70 -8.22 6.16 -10.60
N PHE A 71 -8.00 4.87 -10.52
CA PHE A 71 -7.98 4.09 -9.29
C PHE A 71 -6.66 3.35 -9.14
N THR A 72 -6.18 3.18 -7.92
CA THR A 72 -4.89 2.56 -7.64
C THR A 72 -4.85 1.04 -7.92
N HIS A 73 -6.00 0.37 -7.93
CA HIS A 73 -6.10 -1.07 -8.18
C HIS A 73 -7.50 -1.48 -8.66
N GLN A 74 -7.59 -2.68 -9.22
CA GLN A 74 -8.80 -3.19 -9.87
C GLN A 74 -9.99 -3.34 -8.91
N ASP A 75 -9.75 -3.73 -7.66
CA ASP A 75 -10.85 -3.93 -6.69
C ASP A 75 -11.47 -2.59 -6.28
N ALA A 76 -10.65 -1.54 -6.05
CA ALA A 76 -11.15 -0.19 -5.80
C ALA A 76 -11.98 0.32 -6.98
N LEU A 77 -11.51 0.14 -8.21
CA LEU A 77 -12.26 0.48 -9.43
C LEU A 77 -13.61 -0.25 -9.46
N SER A 78 -13.61 -1.57 -9.24
CA SER A 78 -14.80 -2.40 -9.32
C SER A 78 -15.84 -2.01 -8.25
N ASN A 79 -15.38 -1.76 -7.03
CA ASN A 79 -16.23 -1.34 -5.92
C ASN A 79 -16.87 0.04 -6.18
N HIS A 80 -16.08 1.02 -6.64
CA HIS A 80 -16.60 2.35 -6.97
C HIS A 80 -17.55 2.30 -8.17
N LYS A 81 -17.20 1.55 -9.22
CA LYS A 81 -18.07 1.33 -10.38
C LYS A 81 -19.44 0.81 -9.97
N LYS A 82 -19.47 -0.25 -9.15
CA LYS A 82 -20.71 -0.87 -8.67
C LYS A 82 -21.52 0.06 -7.78
N PHE A 83 -20.84 0.81 -6.88
CA PHE A 83 -21.51 1.66 -5.90
C PHE A 83 -22.08 2.95 -6.50
N PHE A 84 -21.41 3.53 -7.51
CA PHE A 84 -21.77 4.82 -8.11
C PHE A 84 -22.35 4.71 -9.53
N ASP A 85 -22.38 3.51 -10.11
CA ASP A 85 -22.82 3.26 -11.49
C ASP A 85 -22.02 4.10 -12.51
N ILE A 86 -20.68 3.96 -12.48
CA ILE A 86 -19.79 4.74 -13.34
C ILE A 86 -19.58 4.02 -14.68
N PRO A 87 -19.68 4.72 -15.83
CA PRO A 87 -19.42 4.12 -17.13
C PRO A 87 -17.97 3.60 -17.25
N SER A 88 -17.81 2.38 -17.76
CA SER A 88 -16.48 1.74 -17.90
C SER A 88 -15.50 2.55 -18.73
N SER A 89 -15.99 3.32 -19.72
CA SER A 89 -15.17 4.17 -20.61
C SER A 89 -14.41 5.29 -19.87
N LYS A 90 -14.83 5.63 -18.65
CA LYS A 90 -14.17 6.64 -17.82
C LYS A 90 -13.14 6.06 -16.85
N LEU A 91 -13.15 4.75 -16.61
CA LEU A 91 -12.42 4.11 -15.53
C LEU A 91 -11.06 3.60 -16.00
N ILE A 92 -10.03 3.91 -15.24
CA ILE A 92 -8.65 3.49 -15.52
C ILE A 92 -8.01 3.03 -14.22
N VAL A 93 -7.24 1.93 -14.26
CA VAL A 93 -6.36 1.54 -13.16
C VAL A 93 -4.99 2.15 -13.39
N ALA A 94 -4.56 2.98 -12.45
CA ALA A 94 -3.22 3.56 -12.40
C ALA A 94 -2.57 3.11 -11.07
N SER A 95 -1.80 2.04 -11.12
CA SER A 95 -1.13 1.49 -9.94
C SER A 95 -0.17 2.51 -9.31
N PRO A 96 0.10 2.45 -8.00
CA PRO A 96 1.14 3.26 -7.38
C PRO A 96 2.49 3.05 -8.07
N ILE A 97 3.23 4.13 -8.26
CA ILE A 97 4.53 4.12 -8.95
C ILE A 97 5.63 3.76 -7.96
N SER A 98 6.54 2.89 -8.38
CA SER A 98 7.82 2.66 -7.70
C SER A 98 8.94 3.37 -8.45
N ASN A 99 9.69 4.23 -7.74
CA ASN A 99 10.95 4.81 -8.20
C ASN A 99 12.11 4.16 -7.44
N PHE A 100 12.24 2.86 -7.58
CA PHE A 100 13.32 2.12 -6.94
C PHE A 100 14.54 2.08 -7.85
N ASP A 101 15.74 2.24 -7.26
CA ASP A 101 16.99 2.16 -8.00
C ASP A 101 17.30 0.70 -8.38
N ASN A 102 17.43 0.42 -9.67
CA ASN A 102 17.72 -0.92 -10.18
C ASN A 102 19.05 -1.48 -9.67
N ASP A 103 20.04 -0.63 -9.36
CA ASP A 103 21.33 -1.07 -8.80
C ASP A 103 21.17 -1.68 -7.40
N LEU A 104 20.10 -1.35 -6.69
CA LEU A 104 19.79 -1.95 -5.39
C LEU A 104 19.27 -3.39 -5.50
N LEU A 105 18.64 -3.79 -6.61
CA LEU A 105 18.14 -5.15 -6.82
C LEU A 105 19.29 -6.17 -6.81
N ASN A 106 20.42 -5.85 -7.45
CA ASN A 106 21.59 -6.73 -7.47
C ASN A 106 22.14 -7.00 -6.06
N LYS A 107 22.05 -6.02 -5.16
CA LYS A 107 22.43 -6.17 -3.74
C LYS A 107 21.49 -7.10 -2.99
N THR A 108 20.19 -7.07 -3.31
CA THR A 108 19.20 -7.97 -2.71
C THR A 108 19.53 -9.43 -3.02
N LEU A 109 19.84 -9.74 -4.26
CA LEU A 109 20.18 -11.11 -4.69
C LEU A 109 21.44 -11.66 -4.02
N SER A 110 22.39 -10.80 -3.64
CA SER A 110 23.63 -11.17 -2.94
C SER A 110 23.50 -11.18 -1.41
N TYR A 111 22.34 -10.86 -0.86
CA TYR A 111 22.14 -10.78 0.58
C TYR A 111 22.15 -12.17 1.25
N ASN A 112 22.80 -12.28 2.42
CA ASN A 112 22.88 -13.55 3.15
C ASN A 112 21.63 -13.76 4.02
N TYR A 113 20.75 -14.66 3.60
CA TYR A 113 19.52 -15.02 4.30
C TYR A 113 19.70 -16.12 5.37
N SER A 114 20.89 -16.66 5.52
CA SER A 114 21.16 -17.76 6.48
C SER A 114 21.44 -17.29 7.90
N THR A 115 21.65 -15.98 8.12
CA THR A 115 21.97 -15.43 9.43
C THR A 115 20.75 -15.41 10.36
N ARG A 116 20.99 -15.57 11.67
CA ARG A 116 19.95 -15.53 12.70
C ARG A 116 20.34 -14.50 13.78
N PRO A 117 19.39 -13.83 14.44
CA PRO A 117 17.94 -13.91 14.22
C PRO A 117 17.50 -13.38 12.84
N ILE A 118 16.31 -13.77 12.38
CA ILE A 118 15.73 -13.25 11.14
C ILE A 118 15.30 -11.78 11.38
N LYS A 119 15.89 -10.86 10.61
CA LYS A 119 15.61 -9.43 10.72
C LYS A 119 14.42 -9.05 9.87
N ILE A 120 13.37 -8.52 10.50
CA ILE A 120 12.14 -8.08 9.85
C ILE A 120 12.03 -6.57 10.04
N SER A 121 11.91 -5.81 8.94
CA SER A 121 11.83 -4.34 9.01
C SER A 121 10.48 -3.82 8.51
N TYR A 122 9.95 -2.84 9.23
CA TYR A 122 8.72 -2.11 8.89
C TYR A 122 9.05 -0.62 8.69
N PHE A 123 8.52 -0.05 7.60
CA PHE A 123 8.66 1.38 7.28
C PHE A 123 7.28 2.01 7.09
N GLY A 124 6.89 2.90 7.98
CA GLY A 124 5.60 3.56 7.85
C GLY A 124 5.05 4.10 9.16
N ILE A 125 3.76 4.41 9.16
CA ILE A 125 3.04 4.91 10.33
C ILE A 125 1.82 4.04 10.62
N PHE A 126 1.43 3.96 11.88
CA PHE A 126 0.16 3.39 12.31
C PHE A 126 -0.83 4.51 12.59
N THR A 127 -2.03 4.36 12.05
CA THR A 127 -3.11 5.33 12.22
C THR A 127 -4.29 4.62 12.85
N LYS A 128 -4.74 5.12 14.00
CA LYS A 128 -5.89 4.55 14.71
C LYS A 128 -7.10 4.44 13.78
N GLY A 129 -7.71 3.25 13.76
CA GLY A 129 -8.87 2.96 12.91
C GLY A 129 -8.51 2.52 11.49
N VAL A 130 -7.34 2.87 10.95
CA VAL A 130 -6.91 2.51 9.59
C VAL A 130 -6.02 1.28 9.62
N ARG A 131 -4.97 1.30 10.46
CA ARG A 131 -3.95 0.26 10.52
C ARG A 131 -3.41 0.12 11.94
N SER A 132 -3.34 -1.10 12.44
CA SER A 132 -2.81 -1.40 13.79
C SER A 132 -1.83 -2.57 13.73
N PRO A 133 -0.72 -2.54 14.49
CA PRO A 133 0.21 -3.65 14.59
C PRO A 133 -0.23 -4.71 15.60
N ASN A 134 -1.27 -4.47 16.41
CA ASN A 134 -1.57 -5.24 17.62
C ASN A 134 -1.72 -6.74 17.35
N SER A 135 -2.60 -7.13 16.41
CA SER A 135 -2.84 -8.55 16.11
C SER A 135 -1.60 -9.25 15.56
N PHE A 136 -0.77 -8.55 14.78
CA PHE A 136 0.52 -9.07 14.33
C PHE A 136 1.50 -9.27 15.49
N LEU A 137 1.61 -8.30 16.39
CA LEU A 137 2.48 -8.37 17.55
C LEU A 137 2.07 -9.49 18.51
N ASP A 138 0.76 -9.69 18.72
CA ASP A 138 0.24 -10.81 19.51
C ASP A 138 0.62 -12.16 18.89
N LEU A 139 0.60 -12.27 17.55
CA LEU A 139 0.99 -13.46 16.83
C LEU A 139 2.47 -13.81 17.03
N VAL A 140 3.37 -12.81 16.99
CA VAL A 140 4.83 -13.04 17.08
C VAL A 140 5.39 -12.92 18.49
N LYS A 141 4.57 -12.64 19.50
CA LYS A 141 4.95 -12.32 20.88
C LYS A 141 5.90 -13.36 21.52
N LYS A 142 5.69 -14.64 21.24
CA LYS A 142 6.46 -15.74 21.83
C LYS A 142 7.65 -16.18 20.99
N ASN A 143 7.80 -15.67 19.78
CA ASN A 143 8.82 -16.08 18.85
C ASN A 143 10.19 -15.51 19.23
N ASN A 144 11.21 -16.35 19.26
CA ASN A 144 12.59 -15.97 19.58
C ASN A 144 13.51 -15.89 18.36
N GLU A 145 13.02 -16.23 17.18
CA GLU A 145 13.80 -16.29 15.94
C GLU A 145 13.80 -14.96 15.18
N PHE A 146 12.89 -14.03 15.52
CA PHE A 146 12.73 -12.77 14.83
C PHE A 146 13.29 -11.60 15.63
N GLU A 147 13.87 -10.65 14.92
CA GLU A 147 14.26 -9.32 15.38
C GLU A 147 13.59 -8.27 14.51
N PHE A 148 12.88 -7.33 15.12
CA PHE A 148 12.11 -6.32 14.43
C PHE A 148 12.81 -4.96 14.45
N SER A 149 12.87 -4.31 13.28
CA SER A 149 13.31 -2.92 13.13
C SER A 149 12.15 -2.06 12.67
N TRP A 150 11.74 -1.12 13.52
CA TRP A 150 10.60 -0.24 13.29
C TRP A 150 11.07 1.15 12.91
N TYR A 151 10.92 1.54 11.65
CA TYR A 151 11.18 2.88 11.15
C TYR A 151 9.86 3.64 11.12
N VAL A 152 9.53 4.28 12.26
CA VAL A 152 8.20 4.83 12.54
C VAL A 152 8.29 6.21 13.19
N ASN A 153 7.17 6.93 13.22
CA ASN A 153 7.07 8.16 14.01
C ASN A 153 6.79 7.86 15.50
N GLU A 154 6.95 8.85 16.36
CA GLU A 154 6.76 8.74 17.83
C GLU A 154 5.39 8.18 18.23
N ASP A 155 4.32 8.55 17.54
CA ASP A 155 2.97 8.07 17.87
C ASP A 155 2.80 6.59 17.53
N SER A 156 3.37 6.14 16.42
CA SER A 156 3.40 4.72 16.06
C SER A 156 4.28 3.91 17.01
N GLU A 157 5.40 4.45 17.45
CA GLU A 157 6.26 3.84 18.46
C GLU A 157 5.50 3.64 19.79
N LYS A 158 4.75 4.65 20.25
CA LYS A 158 3.90 4.54 21.45
C LYS A 158 2.85 3.43 21.30
N ILE A 159 2.24 3.30 20.11
CA ILE A 159 1.27 2.22 19.83
C ILE A 159 1.95 0.86 19.97
N ILE A 160 3.12 0.64 19.36
CA ILE A 160 3.85 -0.62 19.44
C ILE A 160 4.26 -0.91 20.90
N LYS A 161 4.83 0.06 21.60
CA LYS A 161 5.27 -0.10 23.00
C LYS A 161 4.12 -0.33 23.98
N SER A 162 2.90 0.04 23.63
CA SER A 162 1.71 -0.25 24.44
C SER A 162 1.27 -1.72 24.33
N CYS A 163 1.76 -2.45 23.33
CA CYS A 163 1.59 -3.88 23.24
C CYS A 163 2.61 -4.57 24.17
N ASP A 164 2.24 -5.69 24.76
CA ASP A 164 3.13 -6.47 25.64
C ASP A 164 4.18 -7.22 24.77
N ILE A 165 5.23 -6.50 24.35
CA ILE A 165 6.31 -6.99 23.50
C ILE A 165 7.61 -7.18 24.30
N SER A 166 8.42 -8.16 23.92
CA SER A 166 9.78 -8.32 24.46
C SER A 166 10.69 -7.20 23.95
N SER A 167 11.22 -6.35 24.84
CA SER A 167 12.07 -5.21 24.48
C SER A 167 13.34 -5.60 23.71
N ASN A 168 13.85 -6.80 23.92
CA ASN A 168 15.11 -7.28 23.34
C ASN A 168 15.03 -7.63 21.84
N LYS A 169 13.83 -7.60 21.26
CA LYS A 169 13.58 -8.01 19.87
C LYS A 169 13.04 -6.89 19.01
N HIS A 170 12.84 -5.71 19.56
CA HIS A 170 12.23 -4.58 18.89
C HIS A 170 13.13 -3.36 18.98
N ASN A 171 13.71 -2.99 17.85
CA ASN A 171 14.54 -1.80 17.67
C ASN A 171 13.70 -0.69 17.03
N PHE A 172 13.74 0.50 17.60
CA PHE A 172 12.99 1.64 17.11
C PHE A 172 13.92 2.68 16.52
N TYR A 173 13.56 3.17 15.35
CA TYR A 173 14.28 4.19 14.60
C TYR A 173 13.33 5.30 14.19
N SER A 174 13.81 6.53 14.20
CA SER A 174 13.05 7.68 13.70
C SER A 174 12.77 7.56 12.21
N HIS A 175 11.85 8.38 11.74
CA HIS A 175 11.57 8.51 10.30
C HIS A 175 12.84 8.90 9.54
N VAL A 176 13.12 8.19 8.47
CA VAL A 176 14.27 8.40 7.58
C VAL A 176 13.83 8.96 6.22
N SER A 177 14.76 9.52 5.45
CA SER A 177 14.49 9.94 4.08
C SER A 177 14.04 8.75 3.21
N ARG A 178 13.46 9.02 2.04
CA ARG A 178 13.03 7.94 1.14
C ARG A 178 14.23 7.14 0.62
N GLU A 179 15.28 7.82 0.27
CA GLU A 179 16.52 7.25 -0.23
C GLU A 179 17.20 6.36 0.82
N ASP A 180 17.30 6.84 2.06
CA ASP A 180 17.84 6.06 3.18
C ASP A 180 16.94 4.84 3.47
N ALA A 181 15.61 5.01 3.41
CA ALA A 181 14.68 3.90 3.60
C ALA A 181 14.90 2.80 2.56
N GLN A 182 15.08 3.13 1.28
CA GLN A 182 15.36 2.16 0.22
C GLN A 182 16.68 1.41 0.47
N GLN A 183 17.73 2.11 0.86
CA GLN A 183 19.01 1.51 1.22
C GLN A 183 18.87 0.56 2.42
N LEU A 184 18.15 0.98 3.46
CA LEU A 184 17.90 0.15 4.65
C LEU A 184 17.05 -1.08 4.33
N MET A 185 16.03 -0.96 3.49
CA MET A 185 15.22 -2.08 3.03
C MET A 185 16.09 -3.17 2.40
N VAL A 186 17.06 -2.79 1.57
CA VAL A 186 17.94 -3.74 0.88
C VAL A 186 19.05 -4.27 1.79
N ASN A 187 19.71 -3.41 2.54
CA ASN A 187 20.96 -3.77 3.19
C ASN A 187 20.79 -4.34 4.61
N SER A 188 19.69 -4.05 5.31
CA SER A 188 19.56 -4.36 6.74
C SER A 188 18.46 -5.36 7.10
N ALA A 189 17.56 -5.68 6.19
CA ALA A 189 16.43 -6.58 6.44
C ALA A 189 16.58 -7.93 5.73
N HIS A 190 16.18 -9.03 6.38
CA HIS A 190 15.92 -10.31 5.72
C HIS A 190 14.53 -10.29 5.06
N CYS A 191 13.55 -9.78 5.78
CA CYS A 191 12.16 -9.66 5.33
C CYS A 191 11.64 -8.24 5.56
N LEU A 192 10.71 -7.82 4.72
CA LEU A 192 9.97 -6.58 4.88
C LEU A 192 8.55 -6.88 5.38
N LEU A 193 8.10 -6.16 6.40
CA LEU A 193 6.76 -6.31 6.96
C LEU A 193 5.84 -5.23 6.39
N SER A 194 4.72 -5.64 5.87
CA SER A 194 3.59 -4.79 5.53
C SER A 194 2.38 -5.17 6.38
N ILE A 195 1.66 -4.18 6.89
CA ILE A 195 0.41 -4.38 7.62
C ILE A 195 -0.72 -3.73 6.82
N GLY A 196 -1.77 -4.50 6.55
CA GLY A 196 -2.91 -4.10 5.74
C GLY A 196 -3.74 -2.98 6.36
N ASN A 197 -4.47 -2.28 5.52
CA ASN A 197 -5.51 -1.35 5.95
C ASN A 197 -6.81 -2.10 6.26
N LYS A 198 -7.65 -1.54 7.12
CA LYS A 198 -9.01 -2.07 7.37
C LYS A 198 -10.01 -1.70 6.26
N ASN A 199 -9.51 -1.32 5.10
CA ASN A 199 -10.30 -0.85 3.97
C ASN A 199 -9.87 -1.54 2.67
N PRO A 200 -10.74 -2.33 2.01
CA PRO A 200 -10.41 -3.05 0.78
C PRO A 200 -10.25 -2.14 -0.45
N ASN A 201 -10.60 -0.87 -0.34
CA ASN A 201 -10.48 0.09 -1.45
C ASN A 201 -9.17 0.87 -1.43
N GLN A 202 -8.22 0.50 -0.57
CA GLN A 202 -6.96 1.21 -0.42
C GLN A 202 -5.79 0.23 -0.28
N ILE A 203 -4.91 0.20 -1.28
CA ILE A 203 -3.69 -0.58 -1.23
C ILE A 203 -2.59 0.20 -0.46
N PRO A 204 -1.88 -0.43 0.48
CA PRO A 204 -0.73 0.20 1.11
C PRO A 204 0.39 0.44 0.07
N SER A 205 0.71 1.71 -0.22
CA SER A 205 1.71 2.08 -1.24
C SER A 205 3.11 1.47 -0.96
N LYS A 206 3.45 1.26 0.31
CA LYS A 206 4.72 0.64 0.71
C LYS A 206 4.89 -0.80 0.19
N VAL A 207 3.80 -1.55 -0.02
CA VAL A 207 3.90 -2.90 -0.62
C VAL A 207 4.53 -2.83 -2.01
N ILE A 208 4.19 -1.81 -2.81
CA ILE A 208 4.76 -1.64 -4.15
C ILE A 208 6.25 -1.28 -4.07
N GLU A 209 6.64 -0.41 -3.12
CA GLU A 209 8.06 -0.12 -2.88
C GLU A 209 8.83 -1.37 -2.39
N TYR A 210 8.20 -2.19 -1.55
CA TYR A 210 8.80 -3.43 -1.07
C TYR A 210 8.97 -4.45 -2.19
N LEU A 211 7.96 -4.62 -3.05
CA LEU A 211 8.06 -5.49 -4.23
C LEU A 211 9.25 -5.11 -5.12
N ALA A 212 9.49 -3.80 -5.30
CA ALA A 212 10.63 -3.31 -6.07
C ALA A 212 12.00 -3.72 -5.50
N THR A 213 12.08 -4.08 -4.22
CA THR A 213 13.34 -4.55 -3.62
C THR A 213 13.70 -5.98 -3.99
N GLY A 214 12.76 -6.77 -4.48
CA GLY A 214 12.93 -8.23 -4.65
C GLY A 214 13.03 -9.03 -3.37
N LYS A 215 12.97 -8.39 -2.18
CA LYS A 215 13.07 -9.06 -0.89
C LYS A 215 11.82 -9.83 -0.50
N PRO A 216 11.93 -10.83 0.38
CA PRO A 216 10.79 -11.45 1.02
C PRO A 216 9.92 -10.42 1.74
N ILE A 217 8.62 -10.48 1.48
CA ILE A 217 7.62 -9.57 2.05
C ILE A 217 6.55 -10.38 2.78
N ILE A 218 6.36 -10.06 4.05
CA ILE A 218 5.25 -10.56 4.85
C ILE A 218 4.18 -9.48 4.88
N HIS A 219 3.02 -9.78 4.34
CA HIS A 219 1.86 -8.89 4.46
C HIS A 219 0.87 -9.48 5.45
N PHE A 220 0.67 -8.80 6.58
CA PHE A 220 -0.31 -9.18 7.58
C PHE A 220 -1.62 -8.45 7.34
N THR A 221 -2.73 -9.19 7.27
CA THR A 221 -4.07 -8.62 7.08
C THR A 221 -5.07 -9.12 8.11
N GLU A 222 -6.04 -8.25 8.46
CA GLU A 222 -7.18 -8.57 9.33
C GLU A 222 -8.50 -8.69 8.54
N ILE A 223 -8.48 -8.44 7.21
CA ILE A 223 -9.66 -8.47 6.34
C ILE A 223 -9.46 -9.49 5.21
N ASP A 224 -10.55 -10.15 4.82
CA ASP A 224 -10.50 -11.21 3.82
C ASP A 224 -10.40 -10.70 2.38
N ASP A 225 -10.82 -9.45 2.16
CA ASP A 225 -10.83 -8.77 0.86
C ASP A 225 -9.70 -7.73 0.73
N ASP A 226 -8.55 -7.98 1.37
CA ASP A 226 -7.37 -7.13 1.26
C ASP A 226 -6.83 -7.15 -0.18
N PRO A 227 -6.66 -5.98 -0.82
CA PRO A 227 -6.22 -5.90 -2.23
C PRO A 227 -4.81 -6.45 -2.45
N VAL A 228 -3.99 -6.59 -1.41
CA VAL A 228 -2.63 -7.16 -1.50
C VAL A 228 -2.67 -8.67 -1.75
N ILE A 229 -3.77 -9.36 -1.42
CA ILE A 229 -3.93 -10.79 -1.72
C ILE A 229 -3.80 -11.06 -3.22
N ASN A 230 -4.35 -10.18 -4.07
CA ASN A 230 -4.23 -10.30 -5.52
C ASN A 230 -2.80 -10.08 -6.03
N LEU A 231 -1.95 -9.36 -5.28
CA LEU A 231 -0.54 -9.20 -5.60
C LEU A 231 0.26 -10.45 -5.24
N SER A 232 -0.04 -11.12 -4.13
CA SER A 232 0.69 -12.33 -3.71
C SER A 232 0.54 -13.50 -4.71
N ASN A 233 -0.55 -13.52 -5.47
CA ASN A 233 -0.73 -14.48 -6.56
C ASN A 233 0.22 -14.24 -7.76
N LYS A 234 0.83 -13.06 -7.86
CA LYS A 234 1.70 -12.64 -8.97
C LYS A 234 3.17 -12.59 -8.58
N PHE A 235 3.46 -12.32 -7.32
CA PHE A 235 4.82 -12.10 -6.82
C PHE A 235 5.17 -13.13 -5.74
N HIS A 236 6.06 -14.05 -6.06
CA HIS A 236 6.45 -15.16 -5.17
C HIS A 236 7.19 -14.72 -3.90
N ASN A 237 7.74 -13.50 -3.89
CA ASN A 237 8.39 -12.91 -2.73
C ASN A 237 7.41 -12.21 -1.77
N LEU A 238 6.10 -12.28 -2.02
CA LEU A 238 5.05 -11.72 -1.18
C LEU A 238 4.15 -12.83 -0.65
N VAL A 239 4.07 -12.95 0.67
CA VAL A 239 3.19 -13.92 1.33
C VAL A 239 2.18 -13.21 2.23
N ILE A 240 1.00 -13.81 2.34
CA ILE A 240 -0.09 -13.29 3.16
C ILE A 240 -0.14 -14.05 4.48
N LEU A 241 -0.23 -13.32 5.57
CA LEU A 241 -0.44 -13.80 6.93
C LEU A 241 -1.71 -13.18 7.49
N ASN A 242 -2.60 -14.00 8.02
CA ASN A 242 -3.88 -13.58 8.60
C ASN A 242 -3.85 -13.64 10.12
N LYS A 243 -4.76 -12.94 10.78
CA LYS A 243 -4.90 -12.99 12.23
C LYS A 243 -5.26 -14.38 12.79
N SER A 244 -5.76 -15.29 11.97
CA SER A 244 -6.06 -16.70 12.35
C SER A 244 -4.85 -17.62 12.22
N ASP A 245 -3.74 -17.13 11.63
CA ASP A 245 -2.51 -17.88 11.48
C ASP A 245 -1.70 -17.87 12.77
N ASP A 246 -0.73 -18.78 12.86
CA ASP A 246 0.19 -18.87 13.99
C ASP A 246 1.64 -18.54 13.57
N GLU A 247 2.52 -18.43 14.57
CA GLU A 247 3.92 -18.11 14.32
C GLU A 247 4.67 -19.24 13.58
N LYS A 248 4.21 -20.49 13.66
CA LYS A 248 4.81 -21.62 12.93
C LYS A 248 4.59 -21.44 11.43
N LYS A 249 3.37 -21.03 11.05
CA LYS A 249 3.09 -20.70 9.65
C LYS A 249 3.96 -19.57 9.16
N LEU A 250 4.19 -18.53 9.97
CA LEU A 250 5.08 -17.43 9.62
C LEU A 250 6.51 -17.93 9.34
N SER A 251 7.09 -18.75 10.24
CA SER A 251 8.42 -19.31 10.04
C SER A 251 8.53 -20.14 8.77
N LEU A 252 7.55 -21.01 8.50
CA LEU A 252 7.50 -21.82 7.27
C LEU A 252 7.43 -20.96 6.01
N LEU A 253 6.60 -19.93 5.99
CA LEU A 253 6.47 -19.02 4.85
C LEU A 253 7.76 -18.26 4.56
N ILE A 254 8.48 -17.83 5.60
CA ILE A 254 9.77 -17.16 5.46
C ILE A 254 10.82 -18.11 4.87
N GLU A 255 10.90 -19.33 5.35
CA GLU A 255 11.84 -20.33 4.82
C GLU A 255 11.55 -20.66 3.35
N GLU A 256 10.28 -20.82 2.99
CA GLU A 256 9.89 -21.02 1.59
C GLU A 256 10.30 -19.85 0.69
N MET A 257 10.14 -18.61 1.16
CA MET A 257 10.55 -17.42 0.42
C MET A 257 12.06 -17.36 0.23
N PHE A 258 12.85 -17.67 1.27
CA PHE A 258 14.32 -17.70 1.15
C PHE A 258 14.81 -18.69 0.10
N ASN A 259 14.11 -19.81 -0.06
CA ASN A 259 14.42 -20.82 -1.09
C ASN A 259 13.99 -20.39 -2.51
N LYS A 260 13.19 -19.34 -2.64
CA LYS A 260 12.64 -18.87 -3.93
C LYS A 260 13.15 -17.48 -4.35
N ILE A 261 14.01 -16.85 -3.55
CA ILE A 261 14.37 -15.43 -3.73
C ILE A 261 15.05 -15.13 -5.07
N GLU A 262 15.80 -16.09 -5.63
CA GLU A 262 16.45 -15.95 -6.94
C GLU A 262 15.46 -15.92 -8.12
N LYS A 263 14.17 -16.16 -7.86
CA LYS A 263 13.11 -16.25 -8.87
C LYS A 263 12.24 -15.00 -8.94
N PHE A 264 12.68 -13.88 -8.37
CA PHE A 264 11.92 -12.64 -8.46
C PHE A 264 11.87 -12.16 -9.92
N ASP A 265 10.66 -11.99 -10.43
CA ASP A 265 10.42 -11.51 -11.78
C ASP A 265 10.47 -9.97 -11.83
N THR A 266 11.67 -9.45 -12.00
CA THR A 266 11.95 -8.01 -12.11
C THR A 266 11.25 -7.40 -13.31
N ASP A 267 11.21 -8.10 -14.44
CA ASP A 267 10.64 -7.57 -15.69
C ASP A 267 9.13 -7.38 -15.58
N SER A 268 8.42 -8.34 -15.02
CA SER A 268 6.98 -8.20 -14.72
C SER A 268 6.69 -7.05 -13.77
N PHE A 269 7.58 -6.78 -12.81
CA PHE A 269 7.44 -5.65 -11.92
C PHE A 269 7.66 -4.32 -12.65
N ILE A 270 8.79 -4.16 -13.35
CA ILE A 270 9.16 -2.96 -14.09
C ILE A 270 8.07 -2.58 -15.10
N ASN A 271 7.62 -3.54 -15.90
CA ASN A 271 6.59 -3.35 -16.92
C ASN A 271 5.22 -2.91 -16.38
N LYS A 272 5.03 -2.84 -15.07
CA LYS A 272 3.74 -2.52 -14.48
C LYS A 272 3.75 -1.37 -13.50
N TYR A 273 4.86 -1.14 -12.81
CA TYR A 273 4.92 -0.21 -11.67
C TYR A 273 5.94 0.93 -11.84
N THR A 274 6.58 1.06 -12.99
CA THR A 274 7.39 2.24 -13.33
C THR A 274 6.53 3.37 -13.89
N ALA A 275 7.04 4.58 -13.83
CA ALA A 275 6.34 5.76 -14.35
C ALA A 275 6.10 5.64 -15.86
N GLU A 276 7.10 5.18 -16.61
CA GLU A 276 7.04 4.99 -18.06
C GLU A 276 5.94 3.99 -18.41
N SER A 277 5.96 2.81 -17.80
CA SER A 277 4.97 1.76 -18.02
C SER A 277 3.53 2.21 -17.72
N ILE A 278 3.34 2.98 -16.65
CA ILE A 278 2.00 3.48 -16.30
C ILE A 278 1.54 4.53 -17.30
N ILE A 279 2.43 5.42 -17.76
CA ILE A 279 2.09 6.44 -18.76
C ILE A 279 1.71 5.78 -20.09
N ASP A 280 2.49 4.80 -20.55
CA ASP A 280 2.23 4.08 -21.79
C ASP A 280 0.89 3.32 -21.75
N ASN A 281 0.52 2.76 -20.60
CA ASN A 281 -0.73 2.04 -20.40
C ASN A 281 -1.95 2.95 -20.17
N LEU A 282 -1.77 4.22 -19.87
CA LEU A 282 -2.89 5.10 -19.55
C LEU A 282 -3.66 5.58 -20.79
N ASP A 283 -3.14 5.41 -22.00
CA ASP A 283 -3.78 5.85 -23.26
C ASP A 283 -4.37 7.29 -23.16
N ILE A 284 -3.72 8.13 -22.32
CA ILE A 284 -4.20 9.47 -21.93
C ILE A 284 -3.51 10.55 -22.80
N LEU A 285 -2.52 10.16 -23.55
CA LEU A 285 -1.77 11.02 -24.45
C LEU A 285 -2.32 10.98 -25.85
#